data_d9b9cdd7b6e8bde2e0438b37cef933ae
#
_entry.id   d9b9cdd7b6e8bde2e0438b37cef933ae
#
_cell.length_a   1.000
_cell.length_b   1.000
_cell.length_c   1.000
_cell.angle_alpha   90.00
_cell.angle_beta   90.00
_cell.angle_gamma   90.00
#
_symmetry.space_group_name_H-M   'P 1'
#
loop_
_entity.id
_entity.type
_entity.pdbx_description
1 polymer ?
#
loop_
_entity_poly.entity_id
_entity_poly.type
_entity_poly.pdbx_seq_one_letter_code
_entity_poly.pdbx_strand_id
1 'polypeptide(L)'
;MISHGKDVKVFCGNSNPHLAADICKFMGTKLGESEVGTFSDGEIFVSLYETVRGSDVFVVQSTSSPVNSNLMELLIMIDALKRASAGRITAVIPYYGYARQDRKAKARDPITAKLVANMLTAAGADRVLTMDLHASQIQGFFDIPVDNLAGNPIFVDYYAKKFGANCENMMVVSPDVGSVARARAFAQKLHMNLAIVDKRRQKANSCEVMNVIGDVRGMDCIIYDDMVDTGGSLCNAAQALIDAGGAKSVCACATHGVLSGPAIERINNSVISEVALLDTIAPIDAGKSDRIRYLPVAPLFAEAIERIYQEVSISKLFR
;
A
#
# COMPACT_ATOMS: atom_id res chain seq x y z
N MET A 1 7.91 -34.67 2.15
CA MET A 1 6.83 -33.78 2.58
C MET A 1 7.46 -32.71 3.45
N ILE A 2 7.56 -31.49 2.97
CA ILE A 2 7.96 -30.34 3.80
C ILE A 2 6.70 -30.03 4.60
N SER A 3 6.68 -30.44 5.88
CA SER A 3 5.61 -30.06 6.81
C SER A 3 5.82 -28.58 7.12
N HIS A 4 5.10 -27.72 6.45
CA HIS A 4 4.99 -26.32 6.88
C HIS A 4 4.23 -26.34 8.20
N GLY A 5 4.80 -25.76 9.23
CA GLY A 5 4.44 -25.65 10.62
C GLY A 5 3.13 -26.23 11.15
N LYS A 6 3.16 -26.68 12.39
CA LYS A 6 1.99 -27.30 13.04
C LYS A 6 0.88 -26.28 13.33
N ASP A 7 1.18 -25.00 13.35
CA ASP A 7 0.29 -23.90 13.69
C ASP A 7 0.70 -22.60 12.98
N VAL A 8 -0.27 -21.71 12.76
CA VAL A 8 -0.06 -20.37 12.23
C VAL A 8 0.11 -19.39 13.40
N LYS A 9 1.12 -18.52 13.29
CA LYS A 9 1.36 -17.45 14.26
C LYS A 9 1.53 -16.12 13.56
N VAL A 10 0.91 -15.08 14.11
CA VAL A 10 0.99 -13.72 13.57
C VAL A 10 1.64 -12.83 14.61
N PHE A 11 2.73 -12.17 14.25
CA PHE A 11 3.40 -11.15 15.05
C PHE A 11 3.33 -9.80 14.36
N CYS A 12 3.52 -8.71 15.08
CA CYS A 12 3.63 -7.38 14.46
C CYS A 12 4.74 -6.55 15.10
N GLY A 13 5.33 -5.65 14.32
CA GLY A 13 6.10 -4.54 14.83
C GLY A 13 5.20 -3.34 15.14
N ASN A 14 5.81 -2.17 15.31
CA ASN A 14 5.14 -0.97 15.82
C ASN A 14 4.45 -0.12 14.74
N SER A 15 4.61 -0.44 13.43
CA SER A 15 4.12 0.43 12.36
C SER A 15 2.61 0.50 12.22
N ASN A 16 1.89 -0.63 12.45
CA ASN A 16 0.43 -0.69 12.35
C ASN A 16 -0.15 -1.86 13.17
N PRO A 17 -0.10 -1.81 14.51
CA PRO A 17 -0.59 -2.89 15.37
C PRO A 17 -2.11 -3.10 15.26
N HIS A 18 -2.87 -2.05 14.93
CA HIS A 18 -4.33 -2.18 14.71
C HIS A 18 -4.64 -3.07 13.53
N LEU A 19 -3.96 -2.89 12.40
CA LEU A 19 -4.11 -3.77 11.23
C LEU A 19 -3.78 -5.22 11.57
N ALA A 20 -2.68 -5.47 12.30
CA ALA A 20 -2.29 -6.82 12.70
C ALA A 20 -3.34 -7.47 13.62
N ALA A 21 -3.90 -6.72 14.57
CA ALA A 21 -4.97 -7.18 15.45
C ALA A 21 -6.25 -7.50 14.65
N ASP A 22 -6.62 -6.66 13.69
CA ASP A 22 -7.79 -6.90 12.84
C ASP A 22 -7.58 -8.12 11.92
N ILE A 23 -6.38 -8.31 11.35
CA ILE A 23 -6.05 -9.53 10.60
C ILE A 23 -6.27 -10.77 11.48
N CYS A 24 -5.71 -10.79 12.70
CA CYS A 24 -5.89 -11.89 13.64
C CYS A 24 -7.37 -12.14 13.97
N LYS A 25 -8.16 -11.07 14.15
CA LYS A 25 -9.60 -11.16 14.40
C LYS A 25 -10.34 -11.84 13.24
N PHE A 26 -10.02 -11.49 11.99
CA PHE A 26 -10.62 -12.13 10.82
C PHE A 26 -10.20 -13.59 10.66
N MET A 27 -8.97 -13.95 11.03
CA MET A 27 -8.47 -15.31 11.05
C MET A 27 -8.98 -16.13 12.25
N GLY A 28 -9.66 -15.54 13.23
CA GLY A 28 -10.07 -16.22 14.46
C GLY A 28 -8.89 -16.65 15.35
N THR A 29 -7.74 -15.97 15.24
CA THR A 29 -6.52 -16.24 16.02
C THR A 29 -6.14 -15.05 16.90
N LYS A 30 -5.09 -15.21 17.70
CA LYS A 30 -4.53 -14.15 18.53
C LYS A 30 -3.21 -13.66 17.97
N LEU A 31 -2.90 -12.39 18.21
CA LEU A 31 -1.57 -11.85 17.97
C LEU A 31 -0.57 -12.51 18.89
N GLY A 32 0.59 -12.90 18.37
CA GLY A 32 1.67 -13.51 19.12
C GLY A 32 2.26 -12.56 20.15
N GLU A 33 2.67 -13.11 21.28
CA GLU A 33 3.21 -12.33 22.41
C GLU A 33 4.67 -11.95 22.12
N SER A 34 4.91 -10.68 21.84
CA SER A 34 6.25 -10.12 21.60
C SER A 34 6.33 -8.67 22.07
N GLU A 35 7.54 -8.23 22.33
CA GLU A 35 7.87 -6.83 22.60
C GLU A 35 8.88 -6.35 21.57
N VAL A 36 8.59 -5.19 20.97
CA VAL A 36 9.49 -4.47 20.08
C VAL A 36 9.68 -3.08 20.65
N GLY A 37 10.89 -2.78 21.07
CA GLY A 37 11.22 -1.53 21.75
C GLY A 37 12.55 -0.96 21.29
N THR A 38 12.96 0.10 21.97
CA THR A 38 14.18 0.83 21.67
C THR A 38 14.99 1.02 22.93
N PHE A 39 16.28 0.71 22.88
CA PHE A 39 17.23 1.07 23.94
C PHE A 39 17.44 2.60 23.99
N SER A 40 18.04 3.06 25.08
CA SER A 40 18.27 4.51 25.29
C SER A 40 19.15 5.17 24.24
N ASP A 41 19.97 4.42 23.55
CA ASP A 41 20.83 4.89 22.44
C ASP A 41 20.14 4.85 21.06
N GLY A 42 18.91 4.32 21.02
CA GLY A 42 18.11 4.23 19.78
C GLY A 42 18.18 2.89 19.07
N GLU A 43 18.97 1.91 19.56
CA GLU A 43 18.98 0.56 19.01
C GLU A 43 17.66 -0.16 19.31
N ILE A 44 17.16 -0.93 18.33
CA ILE A 44 15.91 -1.68 18.44
C ILE A 44 16.19 -3.03 19.11
N PHE A 45 15.33 -3.42 20.03
CA PHE A 45 15.30 -4.78 20.59
C PHE A 45 13.97 -5.47 20.30
N VAL A 46 14.02 -6.80 20.23
CA VAL A 46 12.86 -7.67 20.05
C VAL A 46 12.93 -8.80 21.06
N SER A 47 11.82 -9.06 21.76
CA SER A 47 11.64 -10.19 22.65
C SER A 47 10.41 -11.00 22.25
N LEU A 48 10.55 -12.31 22.11
CA LEU A 48 9.45 -13.24 21.84
C LEU A 48 9.09 -13.97 23.14
N TYR A 49 7.83 -13.94 23.55
CA TYR A 49 7.38 -14.52 24.82
C TYR A 49 6.65 -15.85 24.67
N GLU A 50 6.62 -16.40 23.45
CA GLU A 50 6.06 -17.70 23.17
C GLU A 50 6.95 -18.51 22.21
N THR A 51 6.75 -19.83 22.19
CA THR A 51 7.49 -20.70 21.28
C THR A 51 6.98 -20.56 19.85
N VAL A 52 7.90 -20.45 18.91
CA VAL A 52 7.60 -20.40 17.46
C VAL A 52 8.21 -21.57 16.70
N ARG A 53 8.79 -22.53 17.45
CA ARG A 53 9.52 -23.66 16.86
C ARG A 53 8.63 -24.49 15.94
N GLY A 54 9.00 -24.52 14.66
CA GLY A 54 8.28 -25.26 13.62
C GLY A 54 6.94 -24.65 13.20
N SER A 55 6.55 -23.47 13.71
CA SER A 55 5.34 -22.76 13.30
C SER A 55 5.53 -22.05 11.96
N ASP A 56 4.42 -21.83 11.24
CA ASP A 56 4.34 -20.92 10.10
C ASP A 56 4.06 -19.50 10.61
N VAL A 57 5.04 -18.61 10.51
CA VAL A 57 5.02 -17.30 11.16
C VAL A 57 4.85 -16.20 10.14
N PHE A 58 3.89 -15.30 10.42
CA PHE A 58 3.62 -14.10 9.63
C PHE A 58 3.96 -12.87 10.46
N VAL A 59 4.84 -12.00 9.95
CA VAL A 59 5.26 -10.76 10.63
C VAL A 59 4.65 -9.58 9.90
N VAL A 60 3.67 -8.92 10.51
CA VAL A 60 2.98 -7.76 9.94
C VAL A 60 3.73 -6.49 10.29
N GLN A 61 4.31 -5.82 9.29
CA GLN A 61 5.03 -4.56 9.48
C GLN A 61 5.09 -3.75 8.18
N SER A 62 4.38 -2.65 8.12
CA SER A 62 4.56 -1.67 7.04
C SER A 62 5.86 -0.91 7.22
N THR A 63 6.65 -0.77 6.14
CA THR A 63 7.91 -0.02 6.19
C THR A 63 7.70 1.45 5.82
N SER A 64 6.63 2.05 6.43
CA SER A 64 6.27 3.46 6.35
C SER A 64 7.06 4.30 7.36
N SER A 65 6.77 5.59 7.46
CA SER A 65 7.43 6.48 8.44
C SER A 65 7.12 6.06 9.88
N PRO A 66 8.15 6.02 10.74
CA PRO A 66 9.58 6.27 10.52
C PRO A 66 10.26 5.10 9.77
N VAL A 67 10.55 5.33 8.47
CA VAL A 67 10.86 4.27 7.48
C VAL A 67 12.03 3.37 7.92
N ASN A 68 13.13 3.96 8.38
CA ASN A 68 14.33 3.20 8.75
C ASN A 68 14.12 2.38 10.02
N SER A 69 13.42 2.94 11.00
CA SER A 69 13.09 2.22 12.25
C SER A 69 12.16 1.04 11.95
N ASN A 70 11.08 1.26 11.22
CA ASN A 70 10.12 0.20 10.88
C ASN A 70 10.76 -0.91 10.01
N LEU A 71 11.67 -0.55 9.11
CA LEU A 71 12.42 -1.55 8.35
C LEU A 71 13.37 -2.35 9.26
N MET A 72 14.08 -1.69 10.17
CA MET A 72 15.01 -2.35 11.09
C MET A 72 14.26 -3.25 12.08
N GLU A 73 13.11 -2.81 12.62
CA GLU A 73 12.23 -3.66 13.45
C GLU A 73 11.89 -4.95 12.71
N LEU A 74 11.43 -4.85 11.46
CA LEU A 74 11.06 -6.02 10.65
C LEU A 74 12.24 -6.99 10.47
N LEU A 75 13.44 -6.47 10.17
CA LEU A 75 14.63 -7.30 9.96
C LEU A 75 15.03 -8.02 11.25
N ILE A 76 15.02 -7.34 12.39
CA ILE A 76 15.37 -7.92 13.70
C ILE A 76 14.30 -8.95 14.14
N MET A 77 13.02 -8.69 13.88
CA MET A 77 11.94 -9.66 14.15
C MET A 77 12.13 -10.94 13.36
N ILE A 78 12.45 -10.82 12.05
CA ILE A 78 12.71 -11.97 11.18
C ILE A 78 13.91 -12.77 11.70
N ASP A 79 15.02 -12.11 12.07
CA ASP A 79 16.20 -12.78 12.62
C ASP A 79 15.90 -13.49 13.96
N ALA A 80 15.14 -12.85 14.85
CA ALA A 80 14.72 -13.44 16.11
C ALA A 80 13.89 -14.73 15.91
N LEU A 81 12.91 -14.67 14.99
CA LEU A 81 12.06 -15.81 14.65
C LEU A 81 12.85 -16.94 14.00
N LYS A 82 13.78 -16.63 13.12
CA LYS A 82 14.70 -17.60 12.50
C LYS A 82 15.55 -18.30 13.55
N ARG A 83 16.15 -17.54 14.50
CA ARG A 83 16.93 -18.09 15.61
C ARG A 83 16.10 -18.91 16.59
N ALA A 84 14.81 -18.56 16.74
CA ALA A 84 13.86 -19.33 17.54
C ALA A 84 13.32 -20.58 16.80
N SER A 85 13.85 -20.88 15.61
CA SER A 85 13.52 -22.07 14.78
C SER A 85 12.06 -22.06 14.28
N ALA A 86 11.52 -20.91 13.87
CA ALA A 86 10.31 -20.86 13.08
C ALA A 86 10.43 -21.78 11.85
N GLY A 87 9.35 -22.42 11.46
CA GLY A 87 9.35 -23.36 10.32
C GLY A 87 9.36 -22.64 8.97
N ARG A 88 8.62 -21.56 8.86
CA ARG A 88 8.58 -20.64 7.71
C ARG A 88 8.30 -19.24 8.23
N ILE A 89 8.91 -18.23 7.63
CA ILE A 89 8.71 -16.81 8.00
C ILE A 89 8.23 -16.03 6.77
N THR A 90 7.00 -15.55 6.83
CA THR A 90 6.42 -14.66 5.83
C THR A 90 6.43 -13.22 6.32
N ALA A 91 7.16 -12.35 5.63
CA ALA A 91 7.12 -10.91 5.87
C ALA A 91 5.86 -10.33 5.23
N VAL A 92 4.89 -9.91 6.04
CA VAL A 92 3.65 -9.25 5.61
C VAL A 92 3.89 -7.75 5.68
N ILE A 93 4.06 -7.14 4.50
CA ILE A 93 4.47 -5.73 4.35
C ILE A 93 3.37 -4.99 3.59
N PRO A 94 2.28 -4.53 4.26
CA PRO A 94 1.17 -3.85 3.59
C PRO A 94 1.61 -2.64 2.78
N TYR A 95 2.59 -1.88 3.27
CA TYR A 95 3.29 -0.83 2.52
C TYR A 95 4.78 -1.12 2.47
N TYR A 96 5.30 -1.31 1.26
CA TYR A 96 6.73 -1.55 0.99
C TYR A 96 7.45 -0.21 0.76
N GLY A 97 8.19 0.25 1.75
CA GLY A 97 9.00 1.44 1.66
C GLY A 97 10.15 1.30 0.66
N TYR A 98 10.71 2.43 0.21
CA TYR A 98 11.75 2.50 -0.85
C TYR A 98 11.32 1.98 -2.22
N ALA A 99 10.07 1.57 -2.43
CA ALA A 99 9.54 1.08 -3.70
C ALA A 99 9.69 2.08 -4.86
N ARG A 100 9.72 3.38 -4.57
CA ARG A 100 9.91 4.45 -5.58
C ARG A 100 11.33 4.50 -6.18
N GLN A 101 12.28 3.76 -5.59
CA GLN A 101 13.66 3.63 -6.08
C GLN A 101 13.87 2.25 -6.70
N ASP A 102 13.01 1.90 -7.66
CA ASP A 102 12.98 0.62 -8.38
C ASP A 102 13.94 0.57 -9.57
N ARG A 103 14.45 1.73 -10.00
CA ARG A 103 15.37 1.89 -11.14
C ARG A 103 16.28 3.09 -10.95
N LYS A 104 17.34 3.14 -11.72
CA LYS A 104 18.20 4.33 -11.83
C LYS A 104 17.47 5.39 -12.66
N ALA A 105 17.00 6.45 -12.03
CA ALA A 105 16.42 7.61 -12.71
C ALA A 105 17.51 8.51 -13.35
N LYS A 106 18.71 8.51 -12.73
CA LYS A 106 19.91 9.22 -13.19
C LYS A 106 21.11 8.30 -13.10
N ALA A 107 22.20 8.68 -13.76
CA ALA A 107 23.48 7.97 -13.64
C ALA A 107 23.92 7.91 -12.16
N ARG A 108 24.35 6.72 -11.72
CA ARG A 108 24.85 6.43 -10.36
C ARG A 108 23.80 6.41 -9.25
N ASP A 109 22.50 6.50 -9.57
CA ASP A 109 21.43 6.33 -8.57
C ASP A 109 21.45 4.88 -8.03
N PRO A 110 21.07 4.68 -6.77
CA PRO A 110 20.85 3.35 -6.21
C PRO A 110 19.55 2.73 -6.75
N ILE A 111 19.40 1.42 -6.55
CA ILE A 111 18.12 0.70 -6.69
C ILE A 111 17.77 0.18 -5.29
N THR A 112 17.23 1.07 -4.45
CA THR A 112 17.04 0.79 -3.02
C THR A 112 15.93 -0.24 -2.79
N ALA A 113 14.95 -0.33 -3.69
CA ALA A 113 13.94 -1.38 -3.64
C ALA A 113 14.57 -2.79 -3.70
N LYS A 114 15.64 -2.99 -4.53
CA LYS A 114 16.40 -4.26 -4.58
C LYS A 114 17.24 -4.46 -3.32
N LEU A 115 17.84 -3.39 -2.78
CA LEU A 115 18.63 -3.48 -1.54
C LEU A 115 17.75 -3.99 -0.39
N VAL A 116 16.55 -3.42 -0.22
CA VAL A 116 15.59 -3.85 0.82
C VAL A 116 15.16 -5.31 0.60
N ALA A 117 14.89 -5.73 -0.65
CA ALA A 117 14.57 -7.12 -0.95
C ALA A 117 15.70 -8.08 -0.53
N ASN A 118 16.94 -7.72 -0.81
CA ASN A 118 18.10 -8.52 -0.39
C ASN A 118 18.24 -8.58 1.14
N MET A 119 18.00 -7.48 1.84
CA MET A 119 18.06 -7.43 3.32
C MET A 119 17.01 -8.33 3.97
N LEU A 120 15.77 -8.32 3.47
CA LEU A 120 14.69 -9.19 3.96
C LEU A 120 15.04 -10.68 3.75
N THR A 121 15.54 -11.04 2.58
CA THR A 121 15.98 -12.41 2.28
C THR A 121 17.15 -12.82 3.16
N ALA A 122 18.15 -11.97 3.34
CA ALA A 122 19.32 -12.23 4.18
C ALA A 122 18.94 -12.38 5.66
N ALA A 123 18.01 -11.59 6.17
CA ALA A 123 17.48 -11.70 7.52
C ALA A 123 16.81 -13.06 7.77
N GLY A 124 16.21 -13.66 6.73
CA GLY A 124 15.63 -15.00 6.80
C GLY A 124 14.16 -15.08 6.46
N ALA A 125 13.61 -14.10 5.76
CA ALA A 125 12.27 -14.22 5.19
C ALA A 125 12.25 -15.31 4.12
N ASP A 126 11.25 -16.20 4.17
CA ASP A 126 11.01 -17.26 3.20
C ASP A 126 10.00 -16.82 2.12
N ARG A 127 9.20 -15.80 2.40
CA ARG A 127 8.16 -15.25 1.51
C ARG A 127 7.87 -13.79 1.89
N VAL A 128 7.41 -13.02 0.92
CA VAL A 128 6.85 -11.68 1.14
C VAL A 128 5.40 -11.65 0.70
N LEU A 129 4.52 -11.09 1.54
CA LEU A 129 3.14 -10.74 1.21
C LEU A 129 3.02 -9.22 1.31
N THR A 130 2.62 -8.57 0.22
CA THR A 130 2.53 -7.10 0.15
C THR A 130 1.32 -6.66 -0.66
N MET A 131 1.09 -5.35 -0.78
CA MET A 131 -0.03 -4.81 -1.56
C MET A 131 0.45 -3.67 -2.46
N ASP A 132 -0.04 -3.65 -3.71
CA ASP A 132 0.15 -2.59 -4.71
C ASP A 132 1.57 -1.98 -4.71
N LEU A 133 2.58 -2.79 -4.94
CA LEU A 133 3.95 -2.31 -5.15
C LEU A 133 3.95 -1.17 -6.17
N HIS A 134 4.69 -0.09 -5.88
CA HIS A 134 4.79 1.08 -6.76
C HIS A 134 5.08 0.70 -8.22
N ALA A 135 5.96 -0.28 -8.41
CA ALA A 135 6.25 -0.88 -9.68
C ALA A 135 6.18 -2.40 -9.56
N SER A 136 5.33 -3.04 -10.38
CA SER A 136 5.07 -4.49 -10.30
C SER A 136 6.31 -5.34 -10.52
N GLN A 137 7.30 -4.86 -11.26
CA GLN A 137 8.58 -5.55 -11.49
C GLN A 137 9.43 -5.71 -10.23
N ILE A 138 9.14 -4.99 -9.12
CA ILE A 138 9.82 -5.17 -7.83
C ILE A 138 9.68 -6.62 -7.33
N GLN A 139 8.59 -7.32 -7.68
CA GLN A 139 8.44 -8.75 -7.39
C GLN A 139 9.64 -9.57 -7.90
N GLY A 140 10.20 -9.21 -9.06
CA GLY A 140 11.39 -9.84 -9.63
C GLY A 140 12.71 -9.48 -8.95
N PHE A 141 12.70 -8.60 -7.95
CA PHE A 141 13.89 -8.26 -7.15
C PHE A 141 14.16 -9.27 -6.03
N PHE A 142 13.18 -10.11 -5.72
CA PHE A 142 13.28 -11.13 -4.70
C PHE A 142 13.65 -12.47 -5.32
N ASP A 143 14.49 -13.22 -4.63
CA ASP A 143 14.81 -14.62 -4.94
C ASP A 143 13.90 -15.60 -4.14
N ILE A 144 13.00 -15.06 -3.34
CA ILE A 144 11.94 -15.74 -2.59
C ILE A 144 10.56 -15.39 -3.16
N PRO A 145 9.52 -16.21 -2.95
CA PRO A 145 8.17 -15.93 -3.43
C PRO A 145 7.63 -14.58 -2.91
N VAL A 146 6.95 -13.84 -3.80
CA VAL A 146 6.28 -12.58 -3.48
C VAL A 146 4.83 -12.65 -3.93
N ASP A 147 3.92 -12.41 -3.00
CA ASP A 147 2.51 -12.25 -3.26
C ASP A 147 2.15 -10.76 -3.13
N ASN A 148 1.91 -10.10 -4.28
CA ASN A 148 1.57 -8.68 -4.34
C ASN A 148 0.07 -8.52 -4.52
N LEU A 149 -0.69 -8.36 -3.43
CA LEU A 149 -2.14 -8.18 -3.46
C LEU A 149 -2.51 -6.88 -4.18
N ALA A 150 -3.71 -6.83 -4.73
CA ALA A 150 -4.26 -5.64 -5.35
C ALA A 150 -5.32 -4.99 -4.44
N GLY A 151 -5.20 -3.69 -4.17
CA GLY A 151 -6.20 -2.91 -3.44
C GLY A 151 -7.43 -2.56 -4.27
N ASN A 152 -7.31 -2.64 -5.59
CA ASN A 152 -8.36 -2.33 -6.55
C ASN A 152 -9.74 -2.93 -6.20
N PRO A 153 -9.90 -4.23 -5.83
CA PRO A 153 -11.22 -4.80 -5.50
C PRO A 153 -11.92 -4.06 -4.36
N ILE A 154 -11.17 -3.60 -3.35
CA ILE A 154 -11.73 -2.86 -2.20
C ILE A 154 -12.33 -1.53 -2.66
N PHE A 155 -11.63 -0.80 -3.54
CA PHE A 155 -12.13 0.45 -4.11
C PHE A 155 -13.32 0.23 -5.03
N VAL A 156 -13.30 -0.84 -5.85
CA VAL A 156 -14.43 -1.20 -6.71
C VAL A 156 -15.69 -1.40 -5.86
N ASP A 157 -15.61 -2.20 -4.80
CA ASP A 157 -16.73 -2.45 -3.90
C ASP A 157 -17.21 -1.18 -3.20
N TYR A 158 -16.26 -0.34 -2.77
CA TYR A 158 -16.58 0.93 -2.13
C TYR A 158 -17.35 1.87 -3.05
N TYR A 159 -16.84 2.10 -4.25
CA TYR A 159 -17.46 3.03 -5.20
C TYR A 159 -18.73 2.47 -5.83
N ALA A 160 -18.82 1.16 -6.07
CA ALA A 160 -20.05 0.52 -6.50
C ALA A 160 -21.19 0.69 -5.48
N LYS A 161 -20.88 0.58 -4.18
CA LYS A 161 -21.86 0.84 -3.11
C LYS A 161 -22.23 2.33 -3.00
N LYS A 162 -21.23 3.21 -3.18
CA LYS A 162 -21.41 4.66 -3.03
C LYS A 162 -22.25 5.28 -4.13
N PHE A 163 -22.02 4.86 -5.38
CA PHE A 163 -22.63 5.47 -6.57
C PHE A 163 -23.74 4.61 -7.19
N GLY A 164 -23.85 3.34 -6.79
CA GLY A 164 -24.84 2.41 -7.33
C GLY A 164 -24.62 2.12 -8.82
N ALA A 165 -25.72 1.87 -9.54
CA ALA A 165 -25.70 1.61 -10.99
C ALA A 165 -25.56 2.90 -11.86
N ASN A 166 -25.59 4.09 -11.27
CA ASN A 166 -25.59 5.38 -11.96
C ASN A 166 -24.15 5.89 -12.21
N CYS A 167 -23.36 5.11 -12.97
CA CYS A 167 -21.99 5.48 -13.32
C CYS A 167 -21.87 6.20 -14.69
N GLU A 168 -22.97 6.52 -15.37
CA GLU A 168 -22.96 7.12 -16.72
C GLU A 168 -22.23 8.47 -16.80
N ASN A 169 -22.29 9.27 -15.73
CA ASN A 169 -21.62 10.58 -15.63
C ASN A 169 -20.32 10.53 -14.85
N MET A 170 -19.72 9.35 -14.69
CA MET A 170 -18.49 9.18 -13.94
C MET A 170 -17.30 8.85 -14.83
N MET A 171 -16.14 9.34 -14.43
CA MET A 171 -14.89 9.16 -15.15
C MET A 171 -13.77 8.79 -14.19
N VAL A 172 -13.06 7.70 -14.47
CA VAL A 172 -11.80 7.40 -13.78
C VAL A 172 -10.69 8.23 -14.39
N VAL A 173 -9.81 8.79 -13.56
CA VAL A 173 -8.71 9.63 -14.01
C VAL A 173 -7.39 9.07 -13.50
N SER A 174 -6.43 8.88 -14.40
CA SER A 174 -5.04 8.65 -14.05
C SER A 174 -4.35 9.98 -13.78
N PRO A 175 -3.69 10.19 -12.61
CA PRO A 175 -3.04 11.45 -12.28
C PRO A 175 -1.75 11.69 -13.08
N ASP A 176 -1.23 10.67 -13.76
CA ASP A 176 -0.06 10.73 -14.65
C ASP A 176 -0.03 9.55 -15.63
N VAL A 177 0.95 9.56 -16.52
CA VAL A 177 1.12 8.50 -17.54
C VAL A 177 1.57 7.16 -16.92
N GLY A 178 2.27 7.18 -15.79
CA GLY A 178 2.78 5.98 -15.11
C GLY A 178 1.66 5.14 -14.49
N SER A 179 0.60 5.78 -14.00
CA SER A 179 -0.54 5.14 -13.33
C SER A 179 -1.65 4.67 -14.28
N VAL A 180 -1.52 4.90 -15.60
CA VAL A 180 -2.58 4.62 -16.60
C VAL A 180 -3.03 3.16 -16.60
N ALA A 181 -2.10 2.21 -16.54
CA ALA A 181 -2.45 0.79 -16.59
C ALA A 181 -3.32 0.39 -15.37
N ARG A 182 -2.97 0.91 -14.19
CA ARG A 182 -3.70 0.69 -12.93
C ARG A 182 -5.09 1.35 -12.98
N ALA A 183 -5.17 2.61 -13.39
CA ALA A 183 -6.42 3.35 -13.52
C ALA A 183 -7.36 2.72 -14.57
N ARG A 184 -6.81 2.16 -15.65
CA ARG A 184 -7.59 1.45 -16.68
C ARG A 184 -8.21 0.17 -16.11
N ALA A 185 -7.47 -0.62 -15.36
CA ALA A 185 -8.01 -1.83 -14.73
C ALA A 185 -9.15 -1.50 -13.75
N PHE A 186 -9.03 -0.40 -13.02
CA PHE A 186 -10.08 0.10 -12.13
C PHE A 186 -11.31 0.56 -12.91
N ALA A 187 -11.12 1.38 -13.94
CA ALA A 187 -12.20 1.86 -14.81
C ALA A 187 -13.00 0.71 -15.46
N GLN A 188 -12.29 -0.32 -15.95
CA GLN A 188 -12.92 -1.50 -16.55
C GLN A 188 -13.84 -2.24 -15.59
N LYS A 189 -13.42 -2.41 -14.33
CA LYS A 189 -14.25 -3.09 -13.30
C LYS A 189 -15.50 -2.29 -12.92
N LEU A 190 -15.43 -0.97 -13.00
CA LEU A 190 -16.56 -0.08 -12.75
C LEU A 190 -17.38 0.28 -14.01
N HIS A 191 -16.99 -0.27 -15.18
CA HIS A 191 -17.60 0.07 -16.47
C HIS A 191 -17.58 1.58 -16.80
N MET A 192 -16.53 2.29 -16.33
CA MET A 192 -16.32 3.71 -16.53
C MET A 192 -15.29 3.98 -17.63
N ASN A 193 -15.38 5.17 -18.23
CA ASN A 193 -14.33 5.68 -19.12
C ASN A 193 -13.10 6.14 -18.34
N LEU A 194 -11.98 6.32 -19.07
CA LEU A 194 -10.69 6.74 -18.51
C LEU A 194 -10.23 8.05 -19.14
N ALA A 195 -9.84 9.00 -18.30
CA ALA A 195 -9.09 10.19 -18.69
C ALA A 195 -7.70 10.18 -18.03
N ILE A 196 -6.79 11.02 -18.52
CA ILE A 196 -5.40 11.08 -18.06
C ILE A 196 -5.03 12.55 -17.84
N VAL A 197 -4.38 12.86 -16.72
CA VAL A 197 -3.72 14.14 -16.52
C VAL A 197 -2.26 14.01 -16.95
N ASP A 198 -1.89 14.67 -18.07
CA ASP A 198 -0.53 14.68 -18.60
C ASP A 198 0.23 15.92 -18.07
N LYS A 199 1.31 15.67 -17.33
CA LYS A 199 2.19 16.71 -16.80
C LYS A 199 3.29 17.00 -17.81
N ARG A 200 3.27 18.16 -18.44
CA ARG A 200 4.37 18.61 -19.30
C ARG A 200 5.17 19.73 -18.63
N ARG A 201 6.43 19.46 -18.37
CA ARG A 201 7.41 20.51 -18.03
C ARG A 201 7.91 21.12 -19.35
N GLN A 202 7.46 22.32 -19.70
CA GLN A 202 7.91 22.99 -20.92
C GLN A 202 9.35 23.52 -20.84
N LYS A 203 9.85 23.88 -19.65
CA LYS A 203 11.26 24.29 -19.37
C LYS A 203 11.57 24.09 -17.88
N ALA A 204 12.86 23.95 -17.53
CA ALA A 204 13.33 24.07 -16.15
C ALA A 204 12.91 25.45 -15.62
N ASN A 205 12.17 25.51 -14.51
CA ASN A 205 11.61 26.72 -13.86
C ASN A 205 10.33 27.31 -14.47
N SER A 206 9.59 26.60 -15.35
CA SER A 206 8.24 27.04 -15.75
C SER A 206 7.15 26.36 -14.91
N CYS A 207 5.98 27.04 -14.76
CA CYS A 207 4.79 26.42 -14.17
C CYS A 207 4.47 25.10 -14.87
N GLU A 208 4.13 24.06 -14.10
CA GLU A 208 3.67 22.80 -14.67
C GLU A 208 2.33 23.03 -15.38
N VAL A 209 2.32 22.84 -16.68
CA VAL A 209 1.07 22.84 -17.46
C VAL A 209 0.50 21.44 -17.41
N MET A 210 -0.72 21.30 -16.91
CA MET A 210 -1.45 20.05 -16.88
C MET A 210 -2.44 20.01 -18.03
N ASN A 211 -2.32 19.03 -18.90
CA ASN A 211 -3.28 18.75 -19.95
C ASN A 211 -4.17 17.58 -19.54
N VAL A 212 -5.48 17.74 -19.74
CA VAL A 212 -6.43 16.64 -19.54
C VAL A 212 -6.65 15.97 -20.90
N ILE A 213 -6.35 14.67 -20.97
CA ILE A 213 -6.59 13.83 -22.14
C ILE A 213 -7.86 13.03 -21.87
N GLY A 214 -8.88 13.26 -22.69
CA GLY A 214 -10.25 12.75 -22.50
C GLY A 214 -11.21 13.90 -22.19
N ASP A 215 -12.50 13.71 -22.46
CA ASP A 215 -13.54 14.70 -22.16
C ASP A 215 -14.14 14.40 -20.79
N VAL A 216 -13.84 15.25 -19.82
CA VAL A 216 -14.32 15.16 -18.44
C VAL A 216 -15.39 16.21 -18.12
N ARG A 217 -15.86 16.95 -19.11
CA ARG A 217 -16.78 18.08 -18.95
C ARG A 217 -18.11 17.62 -18.36
N GLY A 218 -18.50 18.20 -17.22
CA GLY A 218 -19.71 17.84 -16.50
C GLY A 218 -19.67 16.48 -15.80
N MET A 219 -18.53 15.77 -15.82
CA MET A 219 -18.36 14.46 -15.19
C MET A 219 -17.98 14.56 -13.72
N ASP A 220 -18.39 13.58 -12.96
CA ASP A 220 -17.88 13.33 -11.61
C ASP A 220 -16.64 12.43 -11.72
N CYS A 221 -15.45 12.95 -11.35
CA CYS A 221 -14.16 12.31 -11.59
C CYS A 221 -13.63 11.57 -10.36
N ILE A 222 -13.06 10.38 -10.56
CA ILE A 222 -12.34 9.62 -9.54
C ILE A 222 -10.87 9.52 -9.94
N ILE A 223 -9.98 10.23 -9.26
CA ILE A 223 -8.53 10.06 -9.47
C ILE A 223 -8.08 8.79 -8.73
N TYR A 224 -7.39 7.88 -9.45
CA TYR A 224 -6.88 6.62 -8.89
C TYR A 224 -5.36 6.52 -9.01
N ASP A 225 -4.68 6.35 -7.87
CA ASP A 225 -3.22 6.22 -7.79
C ASP A 225 -2.79 5.09 -6.84
N ASP A 226 -1.48 4.78 -6.77
CA ASP A 226 -0.95 3.84 -5.79
C ASP A 226 -0.74 4.49 -4.42
N MET A 227 -0.33 5.75 -4.39
CA MET A 227 -0.06 6.43 -3.12
C MET A 227 -0.35 7.93 -3.16
N VAL A 228 -0.66 8.47 -1.99
CA VAL A 228 -0.67 9.91 -1.73
C VAL A 228 0.48 10.22 -0.77
N ASP A 229 1.54 10.87 -1.27
CA ASP A 229 2.67 11.30 -0.43
C ASP A 229 2.43 12.73 0.08
N THR A 230 2.90 13.76 -0.59
CA THR A 230 2.74 15.17 -0.15
C THR A 230 1.43 15.81 -0.59
N GLY A 231 0.58 15.10 -1.32
CA GLY A 231 -0.70 15.55 -1.84
C GLY A 231 -0.61 16.54 -3.01
N GLY A 232 0.58 17.06 -3.32
CA GLY A 232 0.72 18.11 -4.33
C GLY A 232 0.26 17.68 -5.73
N SER A 233 0.75 16.54 -6.21
CA SER A 233 0.35 16.01 -7.53
C SER A 233 -1.14 15.73 -7.63
N LEU A 234 -1.70 15.14 -6.57
CA LEU A 234 -3.12 14.80 -6.51
C LEU A 234 -4.00 16.06 -6.54
N CYS A 235 -3.70 17.05 -5.69
CA CYS A 235 -4.46 18.29 -5.61
C CYS A 235 -4.35 19.12 -6.90
N ASN A 236 -3.16 19.19 -7.50
CA ASN A 236 -2.97 19.87 -8.77
C ASN A 236 -3.71 19.19 -9.93
N ALA A 237 -3.72 17.86 -9.97
CA ALA A 237 -4.49 17.11 -10.95
C ALA A 237 -5.99 17.37 -10.78
N ALA A 238 -6.49 17.36 -9.54
CA ALA A 238 -7.88 17.66 -9.25
C ALA A 238 -8.27 19.09 -9.68
N GLN A 239 -7.42 20.07 -9.40
CA GLN A 239 -7.64 21.45 -9.80
C GLN A 239 -7.69 21.59 -11.34
N ALA A 240 -6.78 20.93 -12.06
CA ALA A 240 -6.77 20.94 -13.52
C ALA A 240 -8.04 20.31 -14.13
N LEU A 241 -8.57 19.26 -13.52
CA LEU A 241 -9.84 18.64 -13.95
C LEU A 241 -11.02 19.61 -13.82
N ILE A 242 -11.07 20.43 -12.80
CA ILE A 242 -12.12 21.45 -12.61
C ILE A 242 -11.90 22.61 -13.57
N ASP A 243 -10.70 23.24 -13.55
CA ASP A 243 -10.46 24.53 -14.22
C ASP A 243 -10.35 24.38 -15.75
N ALA A 244 -9.55 23.42 -16.19
CA ALA A 244 -9.29 23.19 -17.62
C ALA A 244 -10.19 22.11 -18.22
N GLY A 245 -10.53 21.08 -17.45
CA GLY A 245 -11.34 19.97 -17.90
C GLY A 245 -12.85 20.23 -17.83
N GLY A 246 -13.31 21.13 -16.96
CA GLY A 246 -14.72 21.40 -16.72
C GLY A 246 -15.45 20.27 -16.00
N ALA A 247 -14.74 19.46 -15.22
CA ALA A 247 -15.33 18.41 -14.39
C ALA A 247 -16.29 19.02 -13.36
N LYS A 248 -17.37 18.30 -13.05
CA LYS A 248 -18.37 18.73 -12.08
C LYS A 248 -17.89 18.56 -10.63
N SER A 249 -17.25 17.44 -10.34
CA SER A 249 -16.68 17.16 -9.04
C SER A 249 -15.47 16.23 -9.17
N VAL A 250 -14.62 16.20 -8.13
CA VAL A 250 -13.46 15.32 -8.06
C VAL A 250 -13.39 14.67 -6.70
N CYS A 251 -13.28 13.34 -6.69
CA CYS A 251 -12.81 12.58 -5.54
C CYS A 251 -11.57 11.77 -5.94
N ALA A 252 -10.90 11.17 -4.97
CA ALA A 252 -9.68 10.43 -5.22
C ALA A 252 -9.61 9.15 -4.38
N CYS A 253 -8.82 8.19 -4.83
CA CYS A 253 -8.44 7.04 -4.03
C CYS A 253 -7.01 6.60 -4.32
N ALA A 254 -6.36 6.06 -3.31
CA ALA A 254 -5.03 5.50 -3.41
C ALA A 254 -4.81 4.42 -2.35
N THR A 255 -4.03 3.40 -2.70
CA THR A 255 -3.74 2.28 -1.80
C THR A 255 -2.97 2.75 -0.56
N HIS A 256 -1.98 3.63 -0.72
CA HIS A 256 -1.09 4.00 0.36
C HIS A 256 -1.20 5.49 0.73
N GLY A 257 -1.75 5.76 1.90
CA GLY A 257 -1.78 7.10 2.48
C GLY A 257 -0.47 7.42 3.22
N VAL A 258 0.60 7.76 2.51
CA VAL A 258 1.87 8.16 3.14
C VAL A 258 1.72 9.50 3.86
N LEU A 259 0.95 10.43 3.28
CA LEU A 259 0.51 11.71 3.84
C LEU A 259 1.64 12.53 4.49
N SER A 260 2.79 12.62 3.81
CA SER A 260 3.96 13.35 4.31
C SER A 260 3.78 14.86 4.30
N GLY A 261 4.36 15.51 5.30
CA GLY A 261 4.43 16.96 5.38
C GLY A 261 3.05 17.65 5.32
N PRO A 262 2.80 18.57 4.37
CA PRO A 262 1.55 19.33 4.29
C PRO A 262 0.40 18.59 3.56
N ALA A 263 0.46 17.26 3.40
CA ALA A 263 -0.51 16.52 2.59
C ALA A 263 -1.96 16.73 3.06
N ILE A 264 -2.21 16.59 4.36
CA ILE A 264 -3.56 16.74 4.95
C ILE A 264 -4.09 18.16 4.75
N GLU A 265 -3.26 19.16 5.00
CA GLU A 265 -3.62 20.57 4.78
C GLU A 265 -3.95 20.85 3.30
N ARG A 266 -3.13 20.34 2.38
CA ARG A 266 -3.39 20.47 0.93
C ARG A 266 -4.69 19.82 0.51
N ILE A 267 -4.98 18.62 1.01
CA ILE A 267 -6.24 17.92 0.72
C ILE A 267 -7.43 18.73 1.25
N ASN A 268 -7.34 19.22 2.49
CA ASN A 268 -8.41 20.01 3.10
C ASN A 268 -8.69 21.33 2.36
N ASN A 269 -7.66 21.95 1.77
CA ASN A 269 -7.78 23.20 1.02
C ASN A 269 -7.99 22.98 -0.49
N SER A 270 -8.09 21.73 -0.97
CA SER A 270 -8.26 21.41 -2.39
C SER A 270 -9.73 21.36 -2.82
N VAL A 271 -9.96 21.19 -4.11
CA VAL A 271 -11.27 20.92 -4.71
C VAL A 271 -11.75 19.48 -4.53
N ILE A 272 -10.91 18.60 -3.96
CA ILE A 272 -11.22 17.18 -3.77
C ILE A 272 -12.27 17.04 -2.68
N SER A 273 -13.38 16.39 -3.01
CA SER A 273 -14.47 16.17 -2.06
C SER A 273 -14.17 15.05 -1.04
N GLU A 274 -13.45 14.02 -1.46
CA GLU A 274 -13.09 12.86 -0.63
C GLU A 274 -11.82 12.20 -1.18
N VAL A 275 -10.95 11.72 -0.28
CA VAL A 275 -9.82 10.85 -0.57
C VAL A 275 -10.02 9.53 0.17
N ALA A 276 -10.32 8.45 -0.56
CA ALA A 276 -10.38 7.11 0.00
C ALA A 276 -8.99 6.47 -0.02
N LEU A 277 -8.49 6.05 1.14
CA LEU A 277 -7.19 5.40 1.31
C LEU A 277 -7.41 4.00 1.89
N LEU A 278 -6.51 3.06 1.60
CA LEU A 278 -6.47 1.80 2.34
C LEU A 278 -5.61 1.99 3.61
N ASP A 279 -5.95 1.24 4.66
CA ASP A 279 -5.25 1.30 5.95
C ASP A 279 -3.95 0.46 5.98
N THR A 280 -3.29 0.34 4.82
CA THR A 280 -1.96 -0.28 4.68
C THR A 280 -0.87 0.41 5.50
N ILE A 281 -1.04 1.69 5.78
CA ILE A 281 -0.29 2.53 6.71
C ILE A 281 -1.26 2.96 7.80
N ALA A 282 -0.80 2.97 9.05
CA ALA A 282 -1.64 3.43 10.16
C ALA A 282 -2.18 4.85 9.91
N PRO A 283 -3.47 5.10 10.11
CA PRO A 283 -4.06 6.42 9.95
C PRO A 283 -3.34 7.48 10.80
N ILE A 284 -2.86 8.55 10.17
CA ILE A 284 -2.09 9.63 10.82
C ILE A 284 -2.86 10.93 10.97
N ASP A 285 -4.03 11.01 10.36
CA ASP A 285 -4.85 12.22 10.34
C ASP A 285 -5.70 12.41 11.61
N ALA A 286 -5.96 11.32 12.37
CA ALA A 286 -6.62 11.34 13.70
C ALA A 286 -7.73 12.41 13.84
N GLY A 287 -8.60 12.53 12.84
CA GLY A 287 -9.67 13.55 12.81
C GLY A 287 -9.24 14.94 12.33
N LYS A 288 -8.05 15.09 11.74
CA LYS A 288 -7.59 16.35 11.14
C LYS A 288 -8.26 16.66 9.79
N SER A 289 -8.95 15.69 9.21
CA SER A 289 -9.62 15.84 7.92
C SER A 289 -10.91 15.03 7.86
N ASP A 290 -12.00 15.71 7.53
CA ASP A 290 -13.28 15.06 7.21
C ASP A 290 -13.32 14.52 5.77
N ARG A 291 -12.30 14.81 4.96
CA ARG A 291 -12.19 14.40 3.56
C ARG A 291 -11.45 13.08 3.37
N ILE A 292 -10.68 12.62 4.37
CA ILE A 292 -9.93 11.38 4.28
C ILE A 292 -10.75 10.24 4.90
N ARG A 293 -10.90 9.17 4.14
CA ARG A 293 -11.60 7.95 4.57
C ARG A 293 -10.69 6.74 4.40
N TYR A 294 -10.54 5.96 5.47
CA TYR A 294 -9.78 4.72 5.41
C TYR A 294 -10.71 3.52 5.18
N LEU A 295 -10.27 2.64 4.27
CA LEU A 295 -10.94 1.38 3.95
C LEU A 295 -10.07 0.21 4.45
N PRO A 296 -10.66 -0.79 5.11
CA PRO A 296 -9.91 -1.86 5.76
C PRO A 296 -9.33 -2.86 4.76
N VAL A 297 -8.04 -3.20 4.92
CA VAL A 297 -7.37 -4.27 4.16
C VAL A 297 -7.27 -5.58 4.94
N ALA A 298 -7.56 -5.56 6.24
CA ALA A 298 -7.45 -6.73 7.11
C ALA A 298 -8.16 -7.97 6.59
N PRO A 299 -9.41 -7.92 6.04
CA PRO A 299 -10.07 -9.11 5.50
C PRO A 299 -9.27 -9.76 4.36
N LEU A 300 -8.71 -8.94 3.46
CA LEU A 300 -7.96 -9.43 2.30
C LEU A 300 -6.61 -10.04 2.72
N PHE A 301 -5.90 -9.41 3.65
CA PHE A 301 -4.67 -9.97 4.19
C PHE A 301 -4.91 -11.24 4.98
N ALA A 302 -5.97 -11.30 5.79
CA ALA A 302 -6.34 -12.50 6.55
C ALA A 302 -6.61 -13.69 5.61
N GLU A 303 -7.42 -13.50 4.56
CA GLU A 303 -7.67 -14.54 3.57
C GLU A 303 -6.39 -14.96 2.82
N ALA A 304 -5.51 -14.01 2.49
CA ALA A 304 -4.23 -14.33 1.86
C ALA A 304 -3.33 -15.16 2.78
N ILE A 305 -3.23 -14.80 4.06
CA ILE A 305 -2.45 -15.53 5.07
C ILE A 305 -3.00 -16.95 5.23
N GLU A 306 -4.32 -17.12 5.38
CA GLU A 306 -4.94 -18.44 5.50
C GLU A 306 -4.67 -19.31 4.27
N ARG A 307 -4.77 -18.74 3.06
CA ARG A 307 -4.48 -19.46 1.81
C ARG A 307 -3.01 -19.87 1.70
N ILE A 308 -2.08 -19.00 2.10
CA ILE A 308 -0.65 -19.30 2.13
C ILE A 308 -0.38 -20.43 3.12
N TYR A 309 -0.97 -20.37 4.32
CA TYR A 309 -0.84 -21.40 5.34
C TYR A 309 -1.41 -22.75 4.89
N GLN A 310 -2.57 -22.73 4.24
CA GLN A 310 -3.23 -23.93 3.70
C GLN A 310 -2.63 -24.43 2.38
N GLU A 311 -1.63 -23.75 1.82
CA GLU A 311 -1.00 -24.06 0.52
C GLU A 311 -1.99 -24.09 -0.65
N VAL A 312 -3.04 -23.27 -0.59
CA VAL A 312 -4.01 -23.10 -1.66
C VAL A 312 -3.77 -21.82 -2.45
N SER A 313 -4.24 -21.81 -3.70
CA SER A 313 -4.02 -20.68 -4.61
C SER A 313 -4.62 -19.38 -4.08
N ILE A 314 -3.83 -18.30 -4.11
CA ILE A 314 -4.26 -16.93 -3.83
C ILE A 314 -4.82 -16.21 -5.07
N SER A 315 -4.78 -16.82 -6.27
CA SER A 315 -5.16 -16.17 -7.53
C SER A 315 -6.60 -15.64 -7.54
N LYS A 316 -7.47 -16.14 -6.68
CA LYS A 316 -8.84 -15.66 -6.53
C LYS A 316 -8.91 -14.25 -5.93
N LEU A 317 -7.88 -13.83 -5.19
CA LEU A 317 -7.82 -12.52 -4.52
C LEU A 317 -7.49 -11.37 -5.48
N PHE A 318 -7.07 -11.68 -6.70
CA PHE A 318 -6.72 -10.69 -7.73
C PHE A 318 -7.85 -10.37 -8.72
N ARG A 319 -9.05 -10.95 -8.52
CA ARG A 319 -10.17 -10.84 -9.47
C ARG A 319 -11.15 -9.74 -9.11
#